data_3c2a2767ff7549937d886df872e640c2
#
_entry.id   3c2a2767ff7549937d886df872e640c2
#
_cell.length_a   1.000
_cell.length_b   1.000
_cell.length_c   1.000
_cell.angle_alpha   90.00
_cell.angle_beta   90.00
_cell.angle_gamma   90.00
#
_symmetry.space_group_name_H-M   'P 1'
#
loop_
_entity.id
_entity.type
_entity.pdbx_description
1 polymer ?
#
loop_
_entity_poly.entity_id
_entity_poly.type
_entity_poly.pdbx_seq_one_letter_code
_entity_poly.pdbx_strand_id
1 'polypeptide(L)'
;TDIGEIHREMRRVQNNLTSIGTGVVFFAFWIVIKMIGFLYLYRDDILNDPDIQEIGTDLYYFVFALFILFNWGVHIYIGISARAEGKGRQRKLPYMAALTVWIFLYLVAFIFDISGGLVSDTDLFDAIANALIDITMVIMLSELIISTVKIRALRRQAVGG
;
A
#
# COMPACT_ATOMS: atom_id res chain seq x y z
N THR A 1 -33.53 -10.83 7.12
CA THR A 1 -32.82 -9.53 7.12
C THR A 1 -33.60 -8.60 6.22
N ASP A 2 -33.98 -7.42 6.72
CA ASP A 2 -34.74 -6.44 5.94
C ASP A 2 -33.92 -5.98 4.74
N ILE A 3 -34.52 -6.02 3.53
CA ILE A 3 -33.90 -5.56 2.28
C ILE A 3 -33.35 -4.12 2.42
N GLY A 4 -34.07 -3.28 3.18
CA GLY A 4 -33.65 -1.92 3.47
C GLY A 4 -32.35 -1.84 4.29
N GLU A 5 -32.14 -2.77 5.20
CA GLU A 5 -30.91 -2.87 6.00
C GLU A 5 -29.72 -3.30 5.15
N ILE A 6 -29.91 -4.31 4.28
CA ILE A 6 -28.87 -4.77 3.33
C ILE A 6 -28.42 -3.62 2.43
N HIS A 7 -29.35 -2.82 1.89
CA HIS A 7 -29.00 -1.69 1.03
C HIS A 7 -28.26 -0.57 1.78
N ARG A 8 -28.60 -0.33 3.05
CA ARG A 8 -27.92 0.68 3.88
C ARG A 8 -26.48 0.24 4.17
N GLU A 9 -26.30 -1.02 4.55
CA GLU A 9 -25.01 -1.60 4.84
C GLU A 9 -24.11 -1.63 3.59
N MET A 10 -24.68 -2.00 2.44
CA MET A 10 -23.98 -2.01 1.15
C MET A 10 -23.45 -0.61 0.81
N ARG A 11 -24.25 0.44 0.96
CA ARG A 11 -23.80 1.84 0.72
C ARG A 11 -22.67 2.23 1.65
N ARG A 12 -22.71 1.83 2.93
CA ARG A 12 -21.64 2.11 3.89
C ARG A 12 -20.32 1.47 3.46
N VAL A 13 -20.37 0.19 3.08
CA VAL A 13 -19.17 -0.53 2.63
C VAL A 13 -18.63 0.02 1.30
N GLN A 14 -19.50 0.43 0.38
CA GLN A 14 -19.11 1.08 -0.89
C GLN A 14 -18.37 2.39 -0.64
N ASN A 15 -18.88 3.22 0.27
CA ASN A 15 -18.24 4.49 0.64
C ASN A 15 -16.88 4.24 1.30
N ASN A 16 -16.79 3.25 2.18
CA ASN A 16 -15.53 2.84 2.82
C ASN A 16 -14.48 2.42 1.79
N LEU A 17 -14.83 1.52 0.86
CA LEU A 17 -13.94 1.09 -0.23
C LEU A 17 -13.46 2.27 -1.09
N THR A 18 -14.34 3.20 -1.39
CA THR A 18 -14.00 4.38 -2.19
C THR A 18 -13.06 5.31 -1.44
N SER A 19 -13.34 5.56 -0.16
CA SER A 19 -12.55 6.44 0.70
C SER A 19 -11.14 5.87 0.91
N ILE A 20 -11.04 4.61 1.37
CA ILE A 20 -9.74 3.96 1.62
C ILE A 20 -8.96 3.81 0.32
N GLY A 21 -9.62 3.40 -0.78
CA GLY A 21 -8.97 3.32 -2.09
C GLY A 21 -8.41 4.66 -2.57
N THR A 22 -9.07 5.78 -2.24
CA THR A 22 -8.53 7.13 -2.49
C THR A 22 -7.31 7.40 -1.60
N GLY A 23 -7.37 7.04 -0.32
CA GLY A 23 -6.24 7.14 0.60
C GLY A 23 -5.01 6.38 0.10
N VAL A 24 -5.17 5.15 -0.40
CA VAL A 24 -4.06 4.37 -0.97
C VAL A 24 -3.44 5.06 -2.18
N VAL A 25 -4.23 5.72 -3.04
CA VAL A 25 -3.70 6.52 -4.16
C VAL A 25 -2.87 7.70 -3.64
N PHE A 26 -3.32 8.43 -2.61
CA PHE A 26 -2.54 9.50 -2.00
C PHE A 26 -1.22 8.97 -1.41
N PHE A 27 -1.27 7.83 -0.74
CA PHE A 27 -0.07 7.18 -0.22
C PHE A 27 0.93 6.79 -1.32
N ALA A 28 0.45 6.38 -2.49
CA ALA A 28 1.31 6.11 -3.65
C ALA A 28 2.17 7.33 -4.02
N PHE A 29 1.59 8.52 -4.05
CA PHE A 29 2.32 9.76 -4.31
C PHE A 29 3.29 10.11 -3.17
N TRP A 30 2.86 9.91 -1.91
CA TRP A 30 3.72 10.14 -0.76
C TRP A 30 4.97 9.26 -0.79
N ILE A 31 4.83 7.97 -1.12
CA ILE A 31 5.96 7.03 -1.25
C ILE A 31 6.95 7.53 -2.29
N VAL A 32 6.48 8.00 -3.45
CA VAL A 32 7.36 8.55 -4.50
C VAL A 32 8.13 9.76 -3.99
N ILE A 33 7.46 10.70 -3.32
CA ILE A 33 8.10 11.88 -2.74
C ILE A 33 9.16 11.47 -1.72
N LYS A 34 8.85 10.52 -0.82
CA LYS A 34 9.78 10.00 0.18
C LYS A 34 11.02 9.37 -0.48
N MET A 35 10.81 8.54 -1.51
CA MET A 35 11.91 7.86 -2.20
C MET A 35 12.81 8.83 -2.97
N ILE A 36 12.24 9.85 -3.61
CA ILE A 36 13.02 10.93 -4.26
C ILE A 36 13.79 11.73 -3.21
N GLY A 37 13.14 12.06 -2.10
CA GLY A 37 13.77 12.73 -0.96
C GLY A 37 14.95 11.94 -0.42
N PHE A 38 14.80 10.63 -0.26
CA PHE A 38 15.88 9.73 0.15
C PHE A 38 17.08 9.80 -0.81
N LEU A 39 16.85 9.68 -2.12
CA LEU A 39 17.92 9.80 -3.11
C LEU A 39 18.65 11.15 -3.07
N TYR A 40 17.92 12.21 -2.76
CA TYR A 40 18.51 13.54 -2.66
C TYR A 40 19.35 13.73 -1.39
N LEU A 41 18.82 13.28 -0.24
CA LEU A 41 19.47 13.44 1.08
C LEU A 41 20.71 12.55 1.23
N TYR A 42 20.66 11.32 0.72
CA TYR A 42 21.76 10.34 0.83
C TYR A 42 22.59 10.22 -0.45
N ARG A 43 22.53 11.23 -1.31
CA ARG A 43 23.25 11.23 -2.59
C ARG A 43 24.74 10.97 -2.44
N ASP A 44 25.39 11.67 -1.52
CA ASP A 44 26.83 11.59 -1.35
C ASP A 44 27.25 10.24 -0.73
N ASP A 45 26.44 9.69 0.16
CA ASP A 45 26.65 8.34 0.72
C ASP A 45 26.53 7.28 -0.37
N ILE A 46 25.50 7.38 -1.22
CA ILE A 46 25.28 6.48 -2.37
C ILE A 46 26.46 6.55 -3.35
N LEU A 47 26.95 7.75 -3.67
CA LEU A 47 28.05 7.94 -4.61
C LEU A 47 29.39 7.43 -4.08
N ASN A 48 29.59 7.41 -2.77
CA ASN A 48 30.80 6.97 -2.11
C ASN A 48 30.75 5.52 -1.64
N ASP A 49 29.60 4.83 -1.78
CA ASP A 49 29.44 3.43 -1.38
C ASP A 49 30.22 2.52 -2.33
N PRO A 50 31.18 1.71 -1.83
CA PRO A 50 32.01 0.84 -2.67
C PRO A 50 31.19 -0.19 -3.45
N ASP A 51 30.14 -0.75 -2.84
CA ASP A 51 29.29 -1.77 -3.47
C ASP A 51 28.49 -1.18 -4.63
N ILE A 52 28.03 0.06 -4.49
CA ILE A 52 27.31 0.78 -5.55
C ILE A 52 28.26 1.17 -6.68
N GLN A 53 29.50 1.55 -6.35
CA GLN A 53 30.53 1.85 -7.37
C GLN A 53 30.91 0.61 -8.18
N GLU A 54 30.96 -0.56 -7.55
CA GLU A 54 31.25 -1.83 -8.23
C GLU A 54 30.14 -2.21 -9.23
N ILE A 55 28.86 -2.03 -8.83
CA ILE A 55 27.69 -2.30 -9.68
C ILE A 55 27.56 -1.26 -10.80
N GLY A 56 28.00 -0.04 -10.55
CA GLY A 56 27.84 1.12 -11.42
C GLY A 56 26.66 2.01 -11.00
N THR A 57 26.97 3.25 -10.68
CA THR A 57 26.01 4.23 -10.16
C THR A 57 24.79 4.44 -11.08
N ASP A 58 25.01 4.43 -12.40
CA ASP A 58 23.91 4.58 -13.37
C ASP A 58 22.95 3.40 -13.32
N LEU A 59 23.48 2.17 -13.18
CA LEU A 59 22.66 0.97 -13.05
C LEU A 59 21.87 0.99 -11.73
N TYR A 60 22.49 1.42 -10.63
CA TYR A 60 21.81 1.59 -9.34
C TYR A 60 20.60 2.54 -9.47
N TYR A 61 20.79 3.74 -10.03
CA TYR A 61 19.69 4.70 -10.21
C TYR A 61 18.60 4.18 -11.16
N PHE A 62 18.98 3.46 -12.20
CA PHE A 62 18.01 2.86 -13.12
C PHE A 62 17.14 1.81 -12.42
N VAL A 63 17.75 0.89 -11.69
CA VAL A 63 17.03 -0.16 -10.92
C VAL A 63 16.15 0.48 -9.86
N PHE A 64 16.65 1.49 -9.15
CA PHE A 64 15.88 2.21 -8.15
C PHE A 64 14.67 2.95 -8.76
N ALA A 65 14.84 3.57 -9.92
CA ALA A 65 13.73 4.21 -10.64
C ALA A 65 12.66 3.20 -11.07
N LEU A 66 13.06 2.01 -11.57
CA LEU A 66 12.13 0.93 -11.88
C LEU A 66 11.38 0.45 -10.63
N PHE A 67 12.07 0.34 -9.50
CA PHE A 67 11.44 -0.03 -8.23
C PHE A 67 10.41 1.00 -7.76
N ILE A 68 10.71 2.30 -7.86
CA ILE A 68 9.76 3.38 -7.57
C ILE A 68 8.52 3.25 -8.46
N LEU A 69 8.71 3.13 -9.77
CA LEU A 69 7.62 3.04 -10.75
C LEU A 69 6.74 1.81 -10.51
N PHE A 70 7.35 0.67 -10.23
CA PHE A 70 6.63 -0.56 -9.92
C PHE A 70 5.79 -0.42 -8.64
N ASN A 71 6.41 0.05 -7.56
CA ASN A 71 5.75 0.26 -6.28
C ASN A 71 4.56 1.24 -6.42
N TRP A 72 4.81 2.39 -7.06
CA TRP A 72 3.78 3.39 -7.37
C TRP A 72 2.63 2.80 -8.20
N GLY A 73 2.96 2.08 -9.27
CA GLY A 73 1.99 1.44 -10.16
C GLY A 73 1.07 0.46 -9.43
N VAL A 74 1.62 -0.36 -8.54
CA VAL A 74 0.81 -1.31 -7.75
C VAL A 74 -0.12 -0.61 -6.78
N HIS A 75 0.33 0.42 -6.07
CA HIS A 75 -0.53 1.19 -5.17
C HIS A 75 -1.66 1.90 -5.91
N ILE A 76 -1.36 2.52 -7.06
CA ILE A 76 -2.37 3.10 -7.94
C ILE A 76 -3.37 2.05 -8.41
N TYR A 77 -2.89 0.87 -8.83
CA TYR A 77 -3.75 -0.24 -9.24
C TYR A 77 -4.67 -0.71 -8.10
N ILE A 78 -4.15 -0.88 -6.89
CA ILE A 78 -4.92 -1.25 -5.70
C ILE A 78 -5.99 -0.19 -5.41
N GLY A 79 -5.61 1.08 -5.34
CA GLY A 79 -6.53 2.17 -5.01
C GLY A 79 -7.65 2.35 -6.05
N ILE A 80 -7.33 2.31 -7.35
CA ILE A 80 -8.33 2.38 -8.43
C ILE A 80 -9.24 1.15 -8.41
N SER A 81 -8.69 -0.04 -8.15
CA SER A 81 -9.48 -1.28 -8.09
C SER A 81 -10.44 -1.28 -6.91
N ALA A 82 -10.02 -0.79 -5.74
CA ALA A 82 -10.87 -0.62 -4.56
C ALA A 82 -12.05 0.34 -4.86
N ARG A 83 -11.76 1.49 -5.48
CA ARG A 83 -12.81 2.44 -5.91
C ARG A 83 -13.78 1.84 -6.93
N ALA A 84 -13.27 1.04 -7.87
CA ALA A 84 -14.12 0.36 -8.86
C ALA A 84 -15.03 -0.68 -8.20
N GLU A 85 -14.52 -1.46 -7.23
CA GLU A 85 -15.29 -2.41 -6.43
C GLU A 85 -16.39 -1.68 -5.63
N GLY A 86 -16.06 -0.56 -5.00
CA GLY A 86 -17.02 0.33 -4.32
C GLY A 86 -18.13 0.83 -5.26
N LYS A 87 -17.81 1.13 -6.51
CA LYS A 87 -18.78 1.56 -7.54
C LYS A 87 -19.57 0.40 -8.20
N GLY A 88 -19.48 -0.81 -7.68
CA GLY A 88 -20.23 -1.95 -8.18
C GLY A 88 -19.54 -2.80 -9.25
N ARG A 89 -18.34 -2.43 -9.69
CA ARG A 89 -17.57 -3.20 -10.68
C ARG A 89 -16.73 -4.25 -9.97
N GLN A 90 -17.12 -5.51 -10.03
CA GLN A 90 -16.33 -6.60 -9.46
C GLN A 90 -14.95 -6.70 -10.14
N ARG A 91 -13.88 -6.61 -9.34
CA ARG A 91 -12.51 -6.87 -9.80
C ARG A 91 -12.11 -8.33 -9.57
N LYS A 92 -11.34 -8.87 -10.52
CA LYS A 92 -10.93 -10.28 -10.55
C LYS A 92 -9.84 -10.58 -9.50
N LEU A 93 -9.43 -11.84 -9.46
CA LEU A 93 -8.42 -12.42 -8.56
C LEU A 93 -7.12 -11.56 -8.38
N PRO A 94 -6.55 -10.93 -9.44
CA PRO A 94 -5.30 -10.17 -9.29
C PRO A 94 -5.36 -9.05 -8.24
N TYR A 95 -6.52 -8.40 -8.07
CA TYR A 95 -6.68 -7.36 -7.06
C TYR A 95 -6.52 -7.89 -5.63
N MET A 96 -7.17 -9.01 -5.31
CA MET A 96 -7.06 -9.63 -3.97
C MET A 96 -5.65 -10.16 -3.72
N ALA A 97 -5.01 -10.76 -4.72
CA ALA A 97 -3.63 -11.23 -4.63
C ALA A 97 -2.67 -10.05 -4.38
N ALA A 98 -2.82 -8.94 -5.11
CA ALA A 98 -2.02 -7.74 -4.89
C ALA A 98 -2.16 -7.21 -3.46
N LEU A 99 -3.39 -7.11 -2.93
CA LEU A 99 -3.63 -6.71 -1.54
C LEU A 99 -2.90 -7.61 -0.54
N THR A 100 -3.02 -8.93 -0.68
CA THR A 100 -2.41 -9.90 0.24
C THR A 100 -0.88 -9.82 0.21
N VAL A 101 -0.29 -9.77 -1.01
CA VAL A 101 1.17 -9.66 -1.17
C VAL A 101 1.69 -8.37 -0.55
N TRP A 102 1.00 -7.24 -0.78
CA TRP A 102 1.42 -5.95 -0.26
C TRP A 102 1.29 -5.85 1.27
N ILE A 103 0.24 -6.40 1.87
CA ILE A 103 0.13 -6.51 3.34
C ILE A 103 1.34 -7.27 3.91
N PHE A 104 1.69 -8.40 3.29
CA PHE A 104 2.83 -9.19 3.73
C PHE A 104 4.14 -8.40 3.63
N LEU A 105 4.37 -7.68 2.53
CA LEU A 105 5.55 -6.85 2.35
C LEU A 105 5.64 -5.71 3.39
N TYR A 106 4.53 -5.04 3.68
CA TYR A 106 4.49 -4.02 4.73
C TYR A 106 4.71 -4.58 6.13
N LEU A 107 4.22 -5.78 6.44
CA LEU A 107 4.50 -6.45 7.71
C LEU A 107 5.98 -6.80 7.84
N VAL A 108 6.61 -7.25 6.77
CA VAL A 108 8.05 -7.51 6.74
C VAL A 108 8.83 -6.21 6.93
N ALA A 109 8.51 -5.15 6.18
CA ALA A 109 9.14 -3.83 6.32
C ALA A 109 9.00 -3.30 7.76
N PHE A 110 7.81 -3.37 8.34
CA PHE A 110 7.55 -2.98 9.73
C PHE A 110 8.45 -3.71 10.74
N ILE A 111 8.64 -5.03 10.58
CA ILE A 111 9.52 -5.81 11.43
C ILE A 111 10.98 -5.35 11.28
N PHE A 112 11.43 -5.08 10.05
CA PHE A 112 12.78 -4.60 9.79
C PHE A 112 13.02 -3.19 10.36
N ASP A 113 12.07 -2.28 10.21
CA ASP A 113 12.16 -0.91 10.74
C ASP A 113 12.27 -0.91 12.28
N ILE A 114 11.45 -1.73 12.96
CA ILE A 114 11.55 -1.86 14.42
C ILE A 114 12.85 -2.53 14.83
N SER A 115 13.24 -3.63 14.21
CA SER A 115 14.46 -4.35 14.57
C SER A 115 15.72 -3.53 14.28
N GLY A 116 15.76 -2.83 13.14
CA GLY A 116 16.86 -1.93 12.78
C GLY A 116 16.99 -0.74 13.71
N GLY A 117 15.87 -0.07 14.03
CA GLY A 117 15.86 1.07 14.94
C GLY A 117 16.21 0.75 16.39
N LEU A 118 16.07 -0.52 16.83
CA LEU A 118 16.48 -0.97 18.16
C LEU A 118 17.98 -1.35 18.25
N VAL A 119 18.61 -1.64 17.11
CA VAL A 119 19.98 -2.18 17.05
C VAL A 119 21.00 -1.14 16.60
N SER A 120 20.60 -0.13 15.85
CA SER A 120 21.48 0.92 15.33
C SER A 120 21.24 2.25 16.04
N ASP A 121 22.33 3.00 16.28
CA ASP A 121 22.29 4.41 16.75
C ASP A 121 21.67 5.39 15.72
N THR A 122 21.10 4.87 14.64
CA THR A 122 20.36 5.65 13.65
C THR A 122 19.03 6.12 14.23
N ASP A 123 18.69 7.36 13.92
CA ASP A 123 17.55 8.11 14.43
C ASP A 123 16.30 7.25 14.76
N LEU A 124 16.12 6.94 16.05
CA LEU A 124 14.94 6.25 16.58
C LEU A 124 13.64 6.90 16.09
N PHE A 125 13.67 8.21 15.86
CA PHE A 125 12.52 8.96 15.33
C PHE A 125 12.15 8.50 13.90
N ASP A 126 13.13 8.31 13.03
CA ASP A 126 12.90 7.85 11.66
C ASP A 126 12.37 6.42 11.61
N ALA A 127 12.91 5.54 12.46
CA ALA A 127 12.42 4.17 12.59
C ALA A 127 10.96 4.13 13.06
N ILE A 128 10.59 4.91 14.06
CA ILE A 128 9.22 5.03 14.56
C ILE A 128 8.30 5.60 13.48
N ALA A 129 8.72 6.66 12.78
CA ALA A 129 7.92 7.28 11.73
C ALA A 129 7.64 6.31 10.57
N ASN A 130 8.65 5.54 10.14
CA ASN A 130 8.49 4.51 9.12
C ASN A 130 7.57 3.38 9.59
N ALA A 131 7.76 2.87 10.79
CA ALA A 131 6.91 1.84 11.37
C ALA A 131 5.43 2.28 11.48
N LEU A 132 5.16 3.55 11.83
CA LEU A 132 3.80 4.09 11.85
C LEU A 132 3.17 4.15 10.45
N ILE A 133 3.96 4.47 9.42
CA ILE A 133 3.50 4.45 8.03
C ILE A 133 3.15 3.03 7.61
N ASP A 134 4.03 2.07 7.87
CA ASP A 134 3.85 0.68 7.48
C ASP A 134 2.62 0.05 8.15
N ILE A 135 2.45 0.25 9.47
CA ILE A 135 1.27 -0.25 10.18
C ILE A 135 -0.02 0.41 9.68
N THR A 136 0.02 1.68 9.33
CA THR A 136 -1.13 2.39 8.75
C THR A 136 -1.51 1.76 7.41
N MET A 137 -0.53 1.46 6.55
CA MET A 137 -0.77 0.78 5.28
C MET A 137 -1.32 -0.64 5.48
N VAL A 138 -0.79 -1.40 6.44
CA VAL A 138 -1.33 -2.73 6.78
C VAL A 138 -2.80 -2.63 7.18
N ILE A 139 -3.17 -1.66 8.03
CA ILE A 139 -4.56 -1.45 8.44
C ILE A 139 -5.44 -1.09 7.25
N MET A 140 -5.02 -0.13 6.41
CA MET A 140 -5.78 0.29 5.24
C MET A 140 -6.00 -0.85 4.23
N LEU A 141 -4.97 -1.61 3.91
CA LEU A 141 -5.04 -2.73 2.97
C LEU A 141 -5.88 -3.88 3.54
N SER A 142 -5.78 -4.16 4.84
CA SER A 142 -6.60 -5.17 5.52
C SER A 142 -8.08 -4.79 5.49
N GLU A 143 -8.40 -3.52 5.76
CA GLU A 143 -9.76 -3.00 5.68
C GLU A 143 -10.32 -3.09 4.24
N LEU A 144 -9.48 -2.90 3.20
CA LEU A 144 -9.88 -3.13 1.81
C LEU A 144 -10.25 -4.59 1.54
N ILE A 145 -9.51 -5.56 2.10
CA ILE A 145 -9.86 -6.98 1.97
C ILE A 145 -11.21 -7.26 2.64
N ILE A 146 -11.37 -6.86 3.89
CA ILE A 146 -12.60 -7.07 4.68
C ILE A 146 -13.79 -6.45 3.95
N SER A 147 -13.68 -5.20 3.54
CA SER A 147 -14.73 -4.47 2.84
C SER A 147 -15.06 -5.09 1.48
N THR A 148 -14.06 -5.58 0.75
CA THR A 148 -14.27 -6.25 -0.54
C THR A 148 -15.00 -7.59 -0.37
N VAL A 149 -14.63 -8.40 0.61
CA VAL A 149 -15.31 -9.67 0.91
C VAL A 149 -16.75 -9.38 1.33
N LYS A 150 -16.95 -8.40 2.22
CA LYS A 150 -18.27 -8.02 2.74
C LYS A 150 -19.20 -7.52 1.64
N ILE A 151 -18.74 -6.63 0.75
CA ILE A 151 -19.57 -6.11 -0.34
C ILE A 151 -19.99 -7.20 -1.32
N ARG A 152 -19.11 -8.17 -1.58
CA ARG A 152 -19.43 -9.34 -2.44
C ARG A 152 -20.47 -10.25 -1.79
N ALA A 153 -20.39 -10.47 -0.47
CA ALA A 153 -21.39 -11.25 0.27
C ALA A 153 -22.76 -10.56 0.25
N LEU A 154 -22.82 -9.27 0.54
CA LEU A 154 -24.07 -8.48 0.51
C LEU A 154 -24.72 -8.47 -0.88
N ARG A 155 -23.94 -8.34 -1.95
CA ARG A 155 -24.47 -8.42 -3.33
C ARG A 155 -25.10 -9.78 -3.63
N ARG A 156 -24.51 -10.88 -3.16
CA ARG A 156 -25.08 -12.22 -3.33
C ARG A 156 -26.41 -12.38 -2.60
N GLN A 157 -26.50 -11.83 -1.40
CA GLN A 157 -27.75 -11.85 -0.61
C GLN A 157 -28.86 -11.01 -1.26
N ALA A 158 -28.53 -9.85 -1.84
CA ALA A 158 -29.48 -8.97 -2.52
C ALA A 158 -30.02 -9.57 -3.85
N VAL A 159 -29.32 -10.51 -4.47
CA VAL A 159 -29.75 -11.16 -5.74
C VAL A 159 -30.49 -12.49 -5.48
N GLY A 160 -30.23 -13.14 -4.34
CA GLY A 160 -30.78 -14.46 -4.01
C GLY A 160 -32.05 -14.42 -3.13
N GLY A 161 -32.53 -13.26 -2.73
CA GLY A 161 -33.79 -13.03 -2.04
C GLY A 161 -34.77 -12.27 -2.92
#